data_bf2c2e506ad8a1c584c2807bff932f5a
#
_entry.id   bf2c2e506ad8a1c584c2807bff932f5a
#
_cell.length_a   1.000
_cell.length_b   1.000
_cell.length_c   1.000
_cell.angle_alpha   90.00
_cell.angle_beta   90.00
_cell.angle_gamma   90.00
#
_symmetry.space_group_name_H-M   'P 1'
#
loop_
_entity.id
_entity.type
_entity.pdbx_description
1 polymer ?
#
loop_
_entity_poly.entity_id
_entity_poly.type
_entity_poly.pdbx_seq_one_letter_code
_entity_poly.pdbx_strand_id
1 'polypeptide(L)'
;MRRFDTDAAPELIRAARRDAGLTQTQLAERAGLRQPSLAQMESGRRSVSDEMLERVLRAADYRPSIPLAAHADAIIASARAHGLANPRVFGSALRGEDTFDSDIDLLVTPASGADLFDLALFAAEVEELTGFPVEAVADTSVPDVLKSAVREAVPL
;
A
#
# COMPACT_ATOMS: atom_id res chain seq x y z
N MET A 1 -7.43 5.56 14.02
CA MET A 1 -7.23 4.30 13.31
C MET A 1 -5.78 4.25 12.82
N ARG A 2 -5.09 3.18 13.08
CA ARG A 2 -3.70 3.02 12.63
C ARG A 2 -3.67 2.85 11.13
N ARG A 3 -2.85 3.64 10.47
CA ARG A 3 -2.59 3.49 9.03
C ARG A 3 -1.58 2.36 8.75
N PHE A 4 -0.54 2.30 9.59
CA PHE A 4 0.51 1.28 9.47
C PHE A 4 0.66 0.52 10.80
N ASP A 5 1.09 -0.73 10.71
CA ASP A 5 1.38 -1.53 11.90
C ASP A 5 2.70 -1.08 12.55
N THR A 6 2.60 -0.52 13.75
CA THR A 6 3.78 -0.07 14.49
C THR A 6 4.68 -1.20 14.98
N ASP A 7 4.15 -2.41 15.09
CA ASP A 7 4.96 -3.58 15.43
C ASP A 7 5.86 -3.99 14.27
N ALA A 8 5.45 -3.68 13.04
CA ALA A 8 6.24 -3.85 11.81
C ALA A 8 7.10 -2.62 11.47
N ALA A 9 7.16 -1.60 12.31
CA ALA A 9 7.90 -0.37 12.03
C ALA A 9 9.37 -0.58 11.63
N PRO A 10 10.16 -1.47 12.28
CA PRO A 10 11.54 -1.72 11.88
C PRO A 10 11.68 -2.13 10.42
N GLU A 11 10.85 -3.08 9.99
CA GLU A 11 10.84 -3.61 8.63
C GLU A 11 10.34 -2.58 7.63
N LEU A 12 9.25 -1.87 7.96
CA LEU A 12 8.66 -0.83 7.10
C LEU A 12 9.64 0.32 6.84
N ILE A 13 10.28 0.84 7.89
CA ILE A 13 11.26 1.94 7.78
C ILE A 13 12.46 1.49 6.93
N ARG A 14 12.96 0.29 7.19
CA ARG A 14 14.09 -0.25 6.42
C ARG A 14 13.75 -0.46 4.96
N ALA A 15 12.58 -1.03 4.65
CA ALA A 15 12.11 -1.25 3.29
C ALA A 15 11.94 0.09 2.55
N ALA A 16 11.27 1.06 3.16
CA ALA A 16 11.07 2.38 2.60
C ALA A 16 12.39 3.10 2.33
N ARG A 17 13.31 3.06 3.29
CA ARG A 17 14.63 3.68 3.15
C ARG A 17 15.44 3.06 2.00
N ARG A 18 15.45 1.73 1.90
CA ARG A 18 16.19 1.01 0.86
C ARG A 18 15.60 1.26 -0.53
N ASP A 19 14.28 1.26 -0.64
CA ASP A 19 13.60 1.58 -1.91
C ASP A 19 13.94 3.00 -2.39
N ALA A 20 13.99 3.95 -1.46
CA ALA A 20 14.38 5.34 -1.76
C ALA A 20 15.90 5.52 -2.01
N GLY A 21 16.71 4.49 -1.82
CA GLY A 21 18.17 4.57 -1.97
C GLY A 21 18.85 5.46 -0.93
N LEU A 22 18.27 5.61 0.27
CA LEU A 22 18.74 6.50 1.32
C LEU A 22 19.61 5.76 2.35
N THR A 23 20.63 6.44 2.85
CA THR A 23 21.33 6.05 4.08
C THR A 23 20.47 6.38 5.30
N GLN A 24 20.78 5.79 6.46
CA GLN A 24 20.11 6.15 7.72
C GLN A 24 20.26 7.64 8.04
N THR A 25 21.42 8.22 7.79
CA THR A 25 21.67 9.66 8.01
C THR A 25 20.76 10.51 7.10
N GLN A 26 20.68 10.18 5.82
CA GLN A 26 19.85 10.91 4.86
C GLN A 26 18.36 10.85 5.22
N LEU A 27 17.85 9.67 5.58
CA LEU A 27 16.46 9.54 5.99
C LEU A 27 16.20 10.28 7.31
N ALA A 28 17.10 10.17 8.29
CA ALA A 28 17.00 10.91 9.55
C ALA A 28 16.91 12.42 9.30
N GLU A 29 17.77 12.97 8.47
CA GLU A 29 17.75 14.40 8.10
C GLU A 29 16.40 14.80 7.46
N ARG A 30 15.89 14.03 6.50
CA ARG A 30 14.60 14.27 5.87
C ARG A 30 13.43 14.22 6.86
N ALA A 31 13.50 13.32 7.83
CA ALA A 31 12.46 13.16 8.85
C ALA A 31 12.65 14.15 10.04
N GLY A 32 13.69 14.96 10.05
CA GLY A 32 14.02 15.85 11.16
C GLY A 32 14.42 15.11 12.44
N LEU A 33 15.13 14.00 12.29
CA LEU A 33 15.61 13.12 13.35
C LEU A 33 17.14 13.07 13.36
N ARG A 34 17.68 12.56 14.46
CA ARG A 34 19.09 12.19 14.54
C ARG A 34 19.28 10.76 14.03
N GLN A 35 20.38 10.51 13.34
CA GLN A 35 20.70 9.17 12.82
C GLN A 35 20.64 8.06 13.89
N PRO A 36 21.17 8.21 15.12
CA PRO A 36 21.05 7.18 16.15
C PRO A 36 19.60 6.84 16.53
N SER A 37 18.70 7.82 16.52
CA SER A 37 17.28 7.60 16.77
C SER A 37 16.63 6.74 15.67
N LEU A 38 16.92 7.04 14.41
CA LEU A 38 16.45 6.24 13.29
C LEU A 38 17.02 4.81 13.33
N ALA A 39 18.32 4.66 13.64
CA ALA A 39 18.95 3.36 13.79
C ALA A 39 18.29 2.49 14.87
N GLN A 40 17.89 3.09 15.98
CA GLN A 40 17.15 2.40 17.05
C GLN A 40 15.75 1.97 16.61
N MET A 41 15.05 2.79 15.82
CA MET A 41 13.76 2.44 15.23
C MET A 41 13.90 1.26 14.26
N GLU A 42 14.87 1.28 13.36
CA GLU A 42 15.11 0.19 12.41
C GLU A 42 15.58 -1.11 13.08
N SER A 43 16.24 -1.05 14.21
CA SER A 43 16.68 -2.24 14.97
C SER A 43 15.62 -2.79 15.93
N GLY A 44 14.49 -2.11 16.08
CA GLY A 44 13.45 -2.47 17.03
C GLY A 44 13.80 -2.17 18.50
N ARG A 45 14.89 -1.48 18.76
CA ARG A 45 15.31 -1.09 20.13
C ARG A 45 14.48 0.05 20.71
N ARG A 46 13.79 0.78 19.85
CA ARG A 46 12.91 1.89 20.22
C ARG A 46 11.55 1.68 19.60
N SER A 47 10.50 1.74 20.41
CA SER A 47 9.13 1.74 19.92
C SER A 47 8.83 3.04 19.15
N VAL A 48 7.95 2.94 18.17
CA VAL A 48 7.58 4.05 17.27
C VAL A 48 6.09 4.32 17.41
N SER A 49 5.70 5.57 17.61
CA SER A 49 4.29 5.96 17.59
C SER A 49 3.75 6.00 16.16
N ASP A 50 2.41 5.96 16.03
CA ASP A 50 1.75 6.03 14.72
C ASP A 50 2.18 7.29 13.95
N GLU A 51 2.19 8.45 14.61
CA GLU A 51 2.59 9.72 13.98
C GLU A 51 4.07 9.73 13.56
N MET A 52 4.94 9.14 14.39
CA MET A 52 6.36 9.06 14.06
C MET A 52 6.60 8.13 12.88
N LEU A 53 5.91 6.98 12.85
CA LEU A 53 6.02 6.03 11.75
C LEU A 53 5.58 6.67 10.43
N GLU A 54 4.42 7.32 10.41
CA GLU A 54 3.94 8.05 9.23
C GLU A 54 4.91 9.13 8.77
N ARG A 55 5.48 9.89 9.70
CA ARG A 55 6.48 10.93 9.41
C ARG A 55 7.72 10.36 8.74
N VAL A 56 8.25 9.26 9.25
CA VAL A 56 9.44 8.62 8.70
C VAL A 56 9.15 7.99 7.34
N LEU A 57 8.02 7.29 7.19
CA LEU A 57 7.62 6.68 5.93
C LEU A 57 7.35 7.74 4.84
N ARG A 58 6.72 8.86 5.20
CA ARG A 58 6.54 10.00 4.29
C ARG A 58 7.89 10.59 3.86
N ALA A 59 8.82 10.76 4.77
CA ALA A 59 10.16 11.27 4.47
C ALA A 59 10.96 10.34 3.53
N ALA A 60 10.69 9.04 3.56
CA ALA A 60 11.26 8.03 2.68
C ALA A 60 10.49 7.85 1.36
N ASP A 61 9.44 8.63 1.14
CA ASP A 61 8.53 8.46 -0.02
C ASP A 61 7.97 7.04 -0.15
N TYR A 62 7.58 6.46 1.02
CA TYR A 62 6.87 5.18 1.03
C TYR A 62 5.52 5.37 0.34
N ARG A 63 5.20 4.54 -0.64
CA ARG A 63 4.07 4.73 -1.54
C ARG A 63 3.38 3.41 -1.87
N PRO A 64 2.14 3.44 -2.37
CA PRO A 64 1.32 2.24 -2.62
C PRO A 64 2.00 1.12 -3.39
N SER A 65 2.79 1.43 -4.41
CA SER A 65 3.47 0.43 -5.25
C SER A 65 4.42 -0.49 -4.46
N ILE A 66 4.98 -0.03 -3.34
CA ILE A 66 5.92 -0.81 -2.52
C ILE A 66 5.19 -1.96 -1.80
N PRO A 67 4.21 -1.73 -0.91
CA PRO A 67 3.50 -2.83 -0.25
C PRO A 67 2.62 -3.62 -1.22
N LEU A 68 2.13 -3.02 -2.29
CA LEU A 68 1.36 -3.72 -3.31
C LEU A 68 2.19 -4.86 -3.93
N ALA A 69 3.42 -4.59 -4.32
CA ALA A 69 4.34 -5.61 -4.83
C ALA A 69 4.74 -6.65 -3.76
N ALA A 70 4.98 -6.19 -2.53
CA ALA A 70 5.37 -7.08 -1.42
C ALA A 70 4.26 -8.04 -0.99
N HIS A 71 3.00 -7.64 -1.11
CA HIS A 71 1.82 -8.39 -0.67
C HIS A 71 0.96 -8.94 -1.82
N ALA A 72 1.46 -8.97 -3.05
CA ALA A 72 0.70 -9.40 -4.23
C ALA A 72 -0.01 -10.76 -4.02
N ASP A 73 0.71 -11.77 -3.52
CA ASP A 73 0.15 -13.10 -3.29
C ASP A 73 -0.97 -13.07 -2.23
N ALA A 74 -0.81 -12.30 -1.16
CA ALA A 74 -1.82 -12.16 -0.12
C ALA A 74 -3.06 -11.43 -0.65
N ILE A 75 -2.89 -10.44 -1.49
CA ILE A 75 -3.99 -9.70 -2.15
C ILE A 75 -4.75 -10.61 -3.10
N ILE A 76 -4.06 -11.43 -3.88
CA ILE A 76 -4.68 -12.42 -4.77
C ILE A 76 -5.48 -13.45 -3.96
N ALA A 77 -4.93 -13.92 -2.84
CA ALA A 77 -5.62 -14.85 -1.95
C ALA A 77 -6.87 -14.23 -1.30
N SER A 78 -6.78 -12.97 -0.86
CA SER A 78 -7.92 -12.21 -0.33
C SER A 78 -9.02 -12.04 -1.38
N ALA A 79 -8.67 -11.63 -2.59
CA ALA A 79 -9.64 -11.52 -3.69
C ALA A 79 -10.39 -12.83 -3.89
N ARG A 80 -9.68 -13.95 -3.95
CA ARG A 80 -10.27 -15.29 -4.11
C ARG A 80 -11.22 -15.65 -2.96
N ALA A 81 -10.85 -15.32 -1.73
CA ALA A 81 -11.68 -15.59 -0.54
C ALA A 81 -13.01 -14.84 -0.58
N HIS A 82 -13.07 -13.68 -1.23
CA HIS A 82 -14.27 -12.88 -1.44
C HIS A 82 -14.98 -13.14 -2.79
N GLY A 83 -14.65 -14.22 -3.48
CA GLY A 83 -15.27 -14.53 -4.78
C GLY A 83 -14.91 -13.54 -5.89
N LEU A 84 -13.75 -12.89 -5.77
CA LEU A 84 -13.24 -11.96 -6.76
C LEU A 84 -12.04 -12.58 -7.47
N ALA A 85 -12.02 -12.53 -8.80
CA ALA A 85 -10.96 -13.09 -9.61
C ALA A 85 -10.13 -11.99 -10.28
N ASN A 86 -8.93 -12.37 -10.72
CA ASN A 86 -8.10 -11.58 -11.61
C ASN A 86 -7.86 -10.13 -11.09
N PRO A 87 -7.32 -9.96 -9.87
CA PRO A 87 -6.99 -8.63 -9.38
C PRO A 87 -5.91 -7.99 -10.23
N ARG A 88 -6.18 -6.78 -10.69
CA ARG A 88 -5.31 -5.98 -11.57
C ARG A 88 -5.11 -4.60 -10.97
N VAL A 89 -3.94 -4.05 -11.09
CA VAL A 89 -3.64 -2.68 -10.68
C VAL A 89 -3.78 -1.73 -11.85
N PHE A 90 -4.31 -0.53 -11.60
CA PHE A 90 -4.32 0.58 -12.53
C PHE A 90 -4.01 1.90 -11.80
N GLY A 91 -4.15 3.03 -12.46
CA GLY A 91 -3.95 4.34 -11.83
C GLY A 91 -2.48 4.69 -11.56
N SER A 92 -2.24 5.50 -10.54
CA SER A 92 -0.91 6.07 -10.26
C SER A 92 0.13 5.01 -9.88
N ALA A 93 -0.24 4.00 -9.12
CA ALA A 93 0.67 2.92 -8.73
C ALA A 93 1.18 2.14 -9.94
N LEU A 94 0.32 1.90 -10.95
CA LEU A 94 0.74 1.26 -12.20
C LEU A 94 1.72 2.12 -13.00
N ARG A 95 1.47 3.43 -13.05
CA ARG A 95 2.27 4.35 -13.86
C ARG A 95 3.57 4.79 -13.18
N GLY A 96 3.80 4.38 -11.92
CA GLY A 96 4.96 4.84 -11.15
C GLY A 96 4.88 6.33 -10.75
N GLU A 97 3.68 6.87 -10.66
CA GLU A 97 3.39 8.26 -10.29
C GLU A 97 2.82 8.38 -8.87
N ASP A 98 2.74 7.27 -8.17
CA ASP A 98 2.21 7.22 -6.81
C ASP A 98 3.13 7.88 -5.79
N THR A 99 2.53 8.46 -4.77
CA THR A 99 3.19 9.12 -3.63
C THR A 99 2.64 8.58 -2.32
N PHE A 100 3.17 9.03 -1.19
CA PHE A 100 2.69 8.66 0.14
C PHE A 100 1.19 8.99 0.35
N ASP A 101 0.65 9.96 -0.37
CA ASP A 101 -0.74 10.39 -0.26
C ASP A 101 -1.65 9.77 -1.35
N SER A 102 -1.12 8.90 -2.20
CA SER A 102 -1.90 8.19 -3.21
C SER A 102 -2.70 7.03 -2.60
N ASP A 103 -3.73 6.63 -3.30
CA ASP A 103 -4.52 5.42 -3.09
C ASP A 103 -4.06 4.27 -4.00
N ILE A 104 -4.63 3.10 -3.77
CA ILE A 104 -4.46 1.91 -4.59
C ILE A 104 -5.72 1.68 -5.40
N ASP A 105 -5.58 1.64 -6.71
CA ASP A 105 -6.66 1.37 -7.65
C ASP A 105 -6.60 -0.08 -8.14
N LEU A 106 -7.60 -0.89 -7.78
CA LEU A 106 -7.69 -2.30 -8.16
C LEU A 106 -8.95 -2.58 -8.99
N LEU A 107 -8.77 -3.34 -10.05
CA LEU A 107 -9.84 -3.87 -10.89
C LEU A 107 -9.95 -5.37 -10.64
N VAL A 108 -11.16 -5.86 -10.39
CA VAL A 108 -11.43 -7.27 -10.12
C VAL A 108 -12.59 -7.78 -10.95
N THR A 109 -12.65 -9.08 -11.14
CA THR A 109 -13.75 -9.78 -11.83
C THR A 109 -14.60 -10.51 -10.79
N PRO A 110 -15.82 -10.05 -10.47
CA PRO A 110 -16.71 -10.75 -9.55
C PRO A 110 -17.14 -12.10 -10.09
N ALA A 111 -17.07 -13.14 -9.25
CA ALA A 111 -17.70 -14.42 -9.52
C ALA A 111 -19.24 -14.33 -9.36
N SER A 112 -19.94 -15.32 -9.86
CA SER A 112 -21.39 -15.43 -9.66
C SER A 112 -21.71 -15.49 -8.17
N GLY A 113 -22.53 -14.54 -7.68
CA GLY A 113 -22.90 -14.44 -6.27
C GLY A 113 -22.06 -13.47 -5.44
N ALA A 114 -20.94 -12.99 -5.94
CA ALA A 114 -20.19 -11.92 -5.29
C ALA A 114 -20.93 -10.58 -5.43
N ASP A 115 -20.94 -9.79 -4.36
CA ASP A 115 -21.67 -8.54 -4.29
C ASP A 115 -20.79 -7.34 -3.84
N LEU A 116 -21.43 -6.20 -3.59
CA LEU A 116 -20.74 -4.99 -3.14
C LEU A 116 -20.11 -5.13 -1.76
N PHE A 117 -20.63 -6.00 -0.89
CA PHE A 117 -20.03 -6.27 0.42
C PHE A 117 -18.72 -7.03 0.27
N ASP A 118 -18.68 -8.01 -0.64
CA ASP A 118 -17.44 -8.75 -0.94
C ASP A 118 -16.35 -7.80 -1.46
N LEU A 119 -16.72 -6.88 -2.34
CA LEU A 119 -15.82 -5.86 -2.87
C LEU A 119 -15.30 -4.92 -1.77
N ALA A 120 -16.19 -4.47 -0.88
CA ALA A 120 -15.84 -3.59 0.23
C ALA A 120 -14.95 -4.28 1.27
N LEU A 121 -15.23 -5.55 1.59
CA LEU A 121 -14.41 -6.34 2.51
C LEU A 121 -13.02 -6.59 1.94
N PHE A 122 -12.93 -6.92 0.67
CA PHE A 122 -11.66 -7.07 -0.03
C PHE A 122 -10.85 -5.78 0.02
N ALA A 123 -11.45 -4.64 -0.33
CA ALA A 123 -10.76 -3.35 -0.26
C ALA A 123 -10.24 -3.06 1.16
N ALA A 124 -11.05 -3.30 2.19
CA ALA A 124 -10.65 -3.09 3.59
C ALA A 124 -9.47 -4.00 4.01
N GLU A 125 -9.46 -5.26 3.58
CA GLU A 125 -8.34 -6.17 3.85
C GLU A 125 -7.05 -5.71 3.17
N VAL A 126 -7.13 -5.23 1.93
CA VAL A 126 -5.96 -4.69 1.22
C VAL A 126 -5.47 -3.39 1.87
N GLU A 127 -6.37 -2.53 2.35
CA GLU A 127 -5.99 -1.35 3.16
C GLU A 127 -5.24 -1.76 4.42
N GLU A 128 -5.71 -2.78 5.14
CA GLU A 128 -5.04 -3.28 6.35
C GLU A 128 -3.65 -3.84 6.04
N LEU A 129 -3.51 -4.57 4.94
CA LEU A 129 -2.22 -5.13 4.50
C LEU A 129 -1.21 -4.07 4.08
N THR A 130 -1.67 -3.00 3.44
CA THR A 130 -0.78 -2.05 2.76
C THR A 130 -0.62 -0.73 3.51
N GLY A 131 -1.61 -0.34 4.31
CA GLY A 131 -1.69 0.96 4.97
C GLY A 131 -2.12 2.11 4.05
N PHE A 132 -2.56 1.83 2.83
CA PHE A 132 -3.03 2.82 1.87
C PHE A 132 -4.51 2.64 1.55
N PRO A 133 -5.26 3.74 1.31
CA PRO A 133 -6.65 3.66 0.87
C PRO A 133 -6.76 2.85 -0.43
N VAL A 134 -7.82 2.06 -0.55
CA VAL A 134 -8.05 1.20 -1.72
C VAL A 134 -9.38 1.53 -2.37
N GLU A 135 -9.35 1.79 -3.68
CA GLU A 135 -10.51 1.81 -4.54
C GLU A 135 -10.56 0.51 -5.34
N ALA A 136 -11.52 -0.36 -5.02
CA ALA A 136 -11.73 -1.60 -5.76
C ALA A 136 -12.93 -1.45 -6.70
N VAL A 137 -12.74 -1.76 -7.97
CA VAL A 137 -13.75 -1.64 -9.02
C VAL A 137 -14.00 -3.00 -9.65
N ALA A 138 -15.27 -3.35 -9.79
CA ALA A 138 -15.68 -4.53 -10.54
C ALA A 138 -15.64 -4.24 -12.05
N ASP A 139 -15.02 -5.12 -12.85
CA ASP A 139 -14.93 -4.94 -14.30
C ASP A 139 -16.26 -5.09 -15.04
N THR A 140 -17.26 -5.62 -14.37
CA THR A 140 -18.65 -5.71 -14.85
C THR A 140 -19.45 -4.41 -14.69
N SER A 141 -18.93 -3.44 -13.94
CA SER A 141 -19.64 -2.21 -13.56
C SER A 141 -18.66 -1.03 -13.40
N VAL A 142 -17.88 -0.77 -14.44
CA VAL A 142 -16.87 0.31 -14.42
C VAL A 142 -17.55 1.67 -14.61
N PRO A 143 -17.35 2.63 -13.68
CA PRO A 143 -17.81 4.01 -13.87
C PRO A 143 -17.20 4.65 -15.13
N ASP A 144 -17.97 5.49 -15.82
CA ASP A 144 -17.54 6.11 -17.09
C ASP A 144 -16.21 6.87 -16.95
N VAL A 145 -16.00 7.52 -15.83
CA VAL A 145 -14.77 8.28 -15.54
C VAL A 145 -13.51 7.41 -15.45
N LEU A 146 -13.68 6.12 -15.17
CA LEU A 146 -12.58 5.17 -15.01
C LEU A 146 -12.36 4.28 -16.25
N LYS A 147 -13.24 4.32 -17.23
CA LYS A 147 -13.16 3.43 -18.41
C LYS A 147 -11.84 3.51 -19.16
N SER A 148 -11.23 4.68 -19.22
CA SER A 148 -9.91 4.85 -19.85
C SER A 148 -8.80 4.24 -18.99
N ALA A 149 -8.81 4.52 -17.68
CA ALA A 149 -7.78 4.07 -16.75
C ALA A 149 -7.76 2.53 -16.61
N VAL A 150 -8.92 1.86 -16.55
CA VAL A 150 -8.99 0.41 -16.41
C VAL A 150 -8.51 -0.37 -17.65
N ARG A 151 -8.43 0.28 -18.81
CA ARG A 151 -7.85 -0.36 -20.02
C ARG A 151 -6.36 -0.63 -19.89
N GLU A 152 -5.68 0.11 -19.04
CA GLU A 152 -4.24 -0.03 -18.79
C GLU A 152 -3.96 -1.04 -17.67
N ALA A 153 -4.99 -1.52 -16.96
CA ALA A 153 -4.84 -2.40 -15.82
C ALA A 153 -4.04 -3.65 -16.13
N VAL A 154 -3.10 -3.99 -15.25
CA VAL A 154 -2.25 -5.18 -15.37
C VAL A 154 -2.43 -6.10 -14.16
N PRO A 155 -2.34 -7.43 -14.33
CA PRO A 155 -2.40 -8.38 -13.21
C PRO A 155 -1.34 -8.09 -12.14
N LEU A 156 -1.73 -8.39 -10.88
CA LEU A 156 -0.80 -8.40 -9.74
C LEU A 156 0.16 -9.60 -9.82
#